data_b930b9ed730ef4c73ebf5bfa6c54693e
#
_entry.id   b930b9ed730ef4c73ebf5bfa6c54693e
#
_cell.length_a   1.000
_cell.length_b   1.000
_cell.length_c   1.000
_cell.angle_alpha   90.00
_cell.angle_beta   90.00
_cell.angle_gamma   90.00
#
_symmetry.space_group_name_H-M   'P 1'
#
loop_
_entity.id
_entity.type
_entity.pdbx_description
1 polymer ?
#
loop_
_entity_poly.entity_id
_entity_poly.type
_entity_poly.pdbx_seq_one_letter_code
_entity_poly.pdbx_strand_id
1 'polypeptide(L)'
;MGVTVDSAPASARLQRVRVFIDFWNFQLSANDAMGGKFLPDWTRLPRWLATDAAASIAGVPVSGLQYEGASVYLSVAPGASDARLRDWATRFLDRVPGVTVVLKERVKKLPPVCQNCHERVDTCCHCGDTLSLTEEKGVDVAIATDMIKLAWEDSYDWAVLVSSDRDFVPAVEFLNAKGCKVLHAGFPPRGSQLAAKCWGSLDLGPHLVALART
;
A
#
# COMPACT_ATOMS: atom_id res chain seq x y z
N MET A 1 34.77 47.38 -15.19
CA MET A 1 33.54 47.19 -14.40
C MET A 1 32.92 45.85 -14.83
N GLY A 2 33.22 44.82 -14.07
CA GLY A 2 32.65 43.48 -14.33
C GLY A 2 31.31 43.32 -13.61
N VAL A 3 30.26 43.10 -14.38
CA VAL A 3 28.94 42.78 -13.83
C VAL A 3 28.96 41.30 -13.46
N THR A 4 29.02 41.00 -12.16
CA THR A 4 28.76 39.67 -11.64
C THR A 4 27.28 39.43 -11.75
N VAL A 5 26.87 38.56 -12.69
CA VAL A 5 25.51 38.04 -12.77
C VAL A 5 25.37 37.04 -11.63
N ASP A 6 24.67 37.46 -10.58
CA ASP A 6 24.27 36.60 -9.46
C ASP A 6 23.23 35.62 -10.00
N SER A 7 23.66 34.39 -10.28
CA SER A 7 22.78 33.33 -10.69
C SER A 7 21.96 32.89 -9.46
N ALA A 8 20.70 33.33 -9.41
CA ALA A 8 19.76 32.83 -8.41
C ALA A 8 19.80 31.28 -8.38
N PRO A 9 19.82 30.65 -7.20
CA PRO A 9 19.83 29.20 -7.11
C PRO A 9 18.57 28.65 -7.79
N ALA A 10 18.77 27.78 -8.78
CA ALA A 10 17.66 27.08 -9.43
C ALA A 10 16.80 26.48 -8.34
N SER A 11 15.52 26.85 -8.31
CA SER A 11 14.58 26.30 -7.32
C SER A 11 14.60 24.77 -7.46
N ALA A 12 15.04 24.08 -6.42
CA ALA A 12 15.13 22.63 -6.44
C ALA A 12 13.73 22.07 -6.76
N ARG A 13 13.62 21.27 -7.82
CA ARG A 13 12.36 20.62 -8.21
C ARG A 13 11.88 19.75 -7.05
N LEU A 14 10.62 19.93 -6.64
CA LEU A 14 9.98 19.09 -5.63
C LEU A 14 9.92 17.66 -6.14
N GLN A 15 10.16 16.69 -5.24
CA GLN A 15 9.99 15.28 -5.54
C GLN A 15 8.51 14.93 -5.42
N ARG A 16 7.91 14.48 -6.50
CA ARG A 16 6.51 14.04 -6.54
C ARG A 16 6.39 12.67 -5.92
N VAL A 17 5.60 12.56 -4.88
CA VAL A 17 5.44 11.32 -4.09
C VAL A 17 4.04 10.78 -4.24
N ARG A 18 3.93 9.52 -4.67
CA ARG A 18 2.67 8.78 -4.75
C ARG A 18 2.67 7.58 -3.81
N VAL A 19 1.53 7.33 -3.17
CA VAL A 19 1.38 6.25 -2.18
C VAL A 19 0.56 5.11 -2.76
N PHE A 20 1.00 3.87 -2.52
CA PHE A 20 0.31 2.65 -2.89
C PHE A 20 0.08 1.81 -1.64
N ILE A 21 -1.17 1.61 -1.26
CA ILE A 21 -1.54 0.95 -0.01
C ILE A 21 -2.28 -0.36 -0.30
N ASP A 22 -1.67 -1.45 0.08
CA ASP A 22 -2.34 -2.73 0.23
C ASP A 22 -3.17 -2.69 1.52
N PHE A 23 -4.47 -2.52 1.39
CA PHE A 23 -5.36 -2.25 2.52
C PHE A 23 -5.34 -3.37 3.56
N TRP A 24 -5.49 -4.62 3.13
CA TRP A 24 -5.58 -5.72 4.08
C TRP A 24 -4.25 -6.03 4.74
N ASN A 25 -3.16 -5.94 4.00
CA ASN A 25 -1.82 -6.09 4.55
C ASN A 25 -1.53 -5.03 5.62
N PHE A 26 -1.84 -3.76 5.33
CA PHE A 26 -1.72 -2.65 6.28
C PHE A 26 -2.66 -2.84 7.48
N GLN A 27 -3.96 -3.04 7.25
CA GLN A 27 -4.97 -3.05 8.31
C GLN A 27 -4.76 -4.21 9.30
N LEU A 28 -4.45 -5.42 8.78
CA LEU A 28 -4.21 -6.58 9.63
C LEU A 28 -2.91 -6.43 10.44
N SER A 29 -1.86 -5.89 9.81
CA SER A 29 -0.59 -5.64 10.50
C SER A 29 -0.71 -4.54 11.56
N ALA A 30 -1.46 -3.47 11.28
CA ALA A 30 -1.72 -2.40 12.24
C ALA A 30 -2.59 -2.90 13.42
N ASN A 31 -3.60 -3.73 13.15
CA ASN A 31 -4.41 -4.35 14.20
C ASN A 31 -3.55 -5.21 15.15
N ASP A 32 -2.64 -6.00 14.57
CA ASP A 32 -1.74 -6.86 15.34
C ASP A 32 -0.76 -6.04 16.19
N ALA A 33 -0.15 -5.01 15.61
CA ALA A 33 0.76 -4.11 16.31
C ALA A 33 0.10 -3.35 17.47
N MET A 34 -1.20 -3.03 17.34
CA MET A 34 -1.98 -2.35 18.38
C MET A 34 -2.63 -3.30 19.39
N GLY A 35 -2.51 -4.61 19.18
CA GLY A 35 -3.18 -5.63 20.01
C GLY A 35 -4.71 -5.60 19.91
N GLY A 36 -5.26 -5.03 18.83
CA GLY A 36 -6.70 -4.92 18.63
C GLY A 36 -7.07 -4.11 17.39
N LYS A 37 -8.36 -3.80 17.24
CA LYS A 37 -8.84 -3.07 16.07
C LYS A 37 -8.25 -1.65 16.01
N PHE A 38 -7.46 -1.39 15.00
CA PHE A 38 -6.94 -0.07 14.67
C PHE A 38 -7.84 0.65 13.67
N LEU A 39 -8.14 1.91 13.92
CA LEU A 39 -8.93 2.77 13.04
C LEU A 39 -8.05 3.93 12.57
N PRO A 40 -7.45 3.84 11.39
CA PRO A 40 -6.61 4.92 10.87
C PRO A 40 -7.42 6.14 10.47
N ASP A 41 -6.84 7.31 10.66
CA ASP A 41 -7.35 8.55 10.09
C ASP A 41 -6.98 8.64 8.61
N TRP A 42 -7.86 8.15 7.76
CA TRP A 42 -7.67 8.13 6.32
C TRP A 42 -7.61 9.52 5.68
N THR A 43 -8.04 10.55 6.37
CA THR A 43 -7.91 11.93 5.86
C THR A 43 -6.48 12.45 6.00
N ARG A 44 -5.69 11.87 6.90
CA ARG A 44 -4.31 12.27 7.20
C ARG A 44 -3.29 11.27 6.72
N LEU A 45 -3.55 9.96 6.90
CA LEU A 45 -2.60 8.88 6.65
C LEU A 45 -1.94 8.93 5.26
N PRO A 46 -2.70 9.08 4.14
CA PRO A 46 -2.08 9.08 2.81
C PRO A 46 -1.08 10.22 2.60
N ARG A 47 -1.45 11.43 3.04
CA ARG A 47 -0.58 12.59 2.95
C ARG A 47 0.65 12.44 3.85
N TRP A 48 0.46 12.00 5.10
CA TRP A 48 1.55 11.78 6.04
C TRP A 48 2.58 10.76 5.49
N LEU A 49 2.11 9.69 4.84
CA LEU A 49 2.99 8.71 4.19
C LEU A 49 3.83 9.35 3.07
N ALA A 50 3.22 10.22 2.27
CA ALA A 50 3.90 10.88 1.15
C ALA A 50 4.86 11.99 1.59
N THR A 51 4.66 12.58 2.75
CA THR A 51 5.45 13.71 3.24
C THR A 51 6.37 13.30 4.38
N ASP A 52 5.84 13.15 5.59
CA ASP A 52 6.64 12.94 6.80
C ASP A 52 7.37 11.58 6.77
N ALA A 53 6.69 10.51 6.39
CA ALA A 53 7.29 9.19 6.29
C ALA A 53 8.35 9.15 5.18
N ALA A 54 8.03 9.64 3.99
CA ALA A 54 8.98 9.69 2.87
C ALA A 54 10.20 10.57 3.19
N ALA A 55 10.01 11.72 3.83
CA ALA A 55 11.06 12.59 4.29
C ALA A 55 12.01 11.90 5.29
N SER A 56 11.42 11.19 6.26
CA SER A 56 12.17 10.42 7.26
C SER A 56 12.99 9.29 6.62
N ILE A 57 12.40 8.55 5.68
CA ILE A 57 13.10 7.45 4.98
C ILE A 57 14.27 7.98 4.15
N ALA A 58 14.04 9.06 3.43
CA ALA A 58 15.02 9.58 2.46
C ALA A 58 16.01 10.59 3.05
N GLY A 59 15.83 11.02 4.29
CA GLY A 59 16.69 12.03 4.93
C GLY A 59 16.60 13.41 4.28
N VAL A 60 15.41 13.79 3.77
CA VAL A 60 15.18 15.09 3.11
C VAL A 60 14.12 15.90 3.87
N PRO A 61 14.09 17.24 3.72
CA PRO A 61 13.04 18.04 4.34
C PRO A 61 11.68 17.80 3.69
N VAL A 62 10.60 17.82 4.48
CA VAL A 62 9.21 17.69 4.01
C VAL A 62 8.87 18.72 2.92
N SER A 63 9.43 19.93 3.02
CA SER A 63 9.25 21.00 2.02
C SER A 63 9.79 20.66 0.63
N GLY A 64 10.64 19.64 0.50
CA GLY A 64 11.14 19.13 -0.77
C GLY A 64 10.22 18.10 -1.45
N LEU A 65 9.10 17.73 -0.80
CA LEU A 65 8.20 16.69 -1.26
C LEU A 65 6.82 17.26 -1.64
N GLN A 66 6.24 16.67 -2.68
CA GLN A 66 4.89 17.01 -3.16
C GLN A 66 4.03 15.74 -3.16
N TYR A 67 2.90 15.78 -2.47
CA TYR A 67 1.91 14.70 -2.47
C TYR A 67 1.11 14.69 -3.77
N GLU A 68 1.26 13.66 -4.59
CA GLU A 68 0.55 13.51 -5.88
C GLU A 68 -0.73 12.68 -5.77
N GLY A 69 -0.88 11.93 -4.68
CA GLY A 69 -2.05 11.09 -4.44
C GLY A 69 -1.70 9.75 -3.84
N ALA A 70 -2.74 9.02 -3.45
CA ALA A 70 -2.65 7.67 -2.94
C ALA A 70 -3.65 6.76 -3.63
N SER A 71 -3.22 5.55 -3.96
CA SER A 71 -4.09 4.47 -4.42
C SER A 71 -4.21 3.43 -3.31
N VAL A 72 -5.44 3.14 -2.90
CA VAL A 72 -5.75 2.15 -1.86
C VAL A 72 -6.42 0.95 -2.52
N TYR A 73 -5.78 -0.18 -2.43
CA TYR A 73 -6.24 -1.43 -3.04
C TYR A 73 -6.90 -2.31 -2.01
N LEU A 74 -8.14 -2.65 -2.26
CA LEU A 74 -9.01 -3.31 -1.30
C LEU A 74 -9.77 -4.45 -1.96
N SER A 75 -9.80 -5.61 -1.33
CA SER A 75 -10.68 -6.70 -1.72
C SER A 75 -11.86 -6.84 -0.78
N VAL A 76 -13.02 -7.16 -1.34
CA VAL A 76 -14.27 -7.39 -0.61
C VAL A 76 -14.87 -8.74 -1.00
N ALA A 77 -15.56 -9.39 -0.08
CA ALA A 77 -16.30 -10.61 -0.39
C ALA A 77 -17.45 -10.32 -1.37
N PRO A 78 -17.80 -11.29 -2.21
CA PRO A 78 -18.94 -11.17 -3.11
C PRO A 78 -20.26 -11.06 -2.34
N GLY A 79 -21.23 -10.36 -2.92
CA GLY A 79 -22.57 -10.21 -2.35
C GLY A 79 -22.64 -9.23 -1.17
N ALA A 80 -23.52 -9.52 -0.20
CA ALA A 80 -23.85 -8.58 0.88
C ALA A 80 -22.91 -8.66 2.10
N SER A 81 -22.04 -9.66 2.21
CA SER A 81 -21.21 -9.89 3.41
C SER A 81 -20.32 -8.70 3.75
N ASP A 82 -19.73 -8.05 2.74
CA ASP A 82 -18.87 -6.88 2.93
C ASP A 82 -19.52 -5.56 2.45
N ALA A 83 -20.85 -5.49 2.40
CA ALA A 83 -21.56 -4.31 1.89
C ALA A 83 -21.15 -3.01 2.63
N ARG A 84 -20.98 -3.06 3.95
CA ARG A 84 -20.55 -1.90 4.75
C ARG A 84 -19.13 -1.44 4.39
N LEU A 85 -18.23 -2.39 4.17
CA LEU A 85 -16.85 -2.09 3.77
C LEU A 85 -16.81 -1.51 2.36
N ARG A 86 -17.60 -2.07 1.44
CA ARG A 86 -17.75 -1.56 0.07
C ARG A 86 -18.31 -0.13 0.07
N ASP A 87 -19.37 0.12 0.83
CA ASP A 87 -19.95 1.46 0.97
C ASP A 87 -18.96 2.46 1.59
N TRP A 88 -18.25 2.07 2.61
CA TRP A 88 -17.22 2.90 3.22
C TRP A 88 -16.09 3.22 2.21
N ALA A 89 -15.61 2.23 1.49
CA ALA A 89 -14.55 2.40 0.51
C ALA A 89 -14.96 3.36 -0.62
N THR A 90 -16.18 3.20 -1.18
CA THR A 90 -16.65 3.98 -2.33
C THR A 90 -17.26 5.33 -1.96
N ARG A 91 -17.90 5.46 -0.80
CA ARG A 91 -18.63 6.68 -0.41
C ARG A 91 -17.84 7.58 0.53
N PHE A 92 -16.84 7.06 1.21
CA PHE A 92 -16.00 7.83 2.12
C PHE A 92 -14.56 7.88 1.64
N LEU A 93 -13.88 6.72 1.54
CA LEU A 93 -12.43 6.68 1.29
C LEU A 93 -12.08 7.26 -0.10
N ASP A 94 -12.83 6.88 -1.13
CA ASP A 94 -12.64 7.38 -2.52
C ASP A 94 -12.99 8.87 -2.70
N ARG A 95 -13.56 9.51 -1.66
CA ARG A 95 -13.84 10.96 -1.64
C ARG A 95 -12.83 11.77 -0.86
N VAL A 96 -11.88 11.09 -0.21
CA VAL A 96 -10.76 11.79 0.45
C VAL A 96 -9.88 12.43 -0.63
N PRO A 97 -9.59 13.73 -0.54
CA PRO A 97 -8.81 14.42 -1.55
C PRO A 97 -7.47 13.76 -1.83
N GLY A 98 -7.22 13.42 -3.10
CA GLY A 98 -6.00 12.75 -3.55
C GLY A 98 -5.98 11.24 -3.31
N VAL A 99 -7.05 10.64 -2.84
CA VAL A 99 -7.17 9.18 -2.67
C VAL A 99 -8.01 8.59 -3.82
N THR A 100 -7.56 7.49 -4.35
CA THR A 100 -8.30 6.67 -5.33
C THR A 100 -8.41 5.25 -4.77
N VAL A 101 -9.60 4.69 -4.76
CA VAL A 101 -9.84 3.31 -4.28
C VAL A 101 -9.94 2.35 -5.47
N VAL A 102 -9.11 1.32 -5.44
CA VAL A 102 -9.17 0.21 -6.39
C VAL A 102 -9.83 -0.98 -5.69
N LEU A 103 -11.10 -1.20 -5.97
CA LEU A 103 -11.88 -2.26 -5.35
C LEU A 103 -11.84 -3.52 -6.20
N LYS A 104 -11.47 -4.65 -5.59
CA LYS A 104 -11.49 -5.97 -6.20
C LYS A 104 -12.51 -6.86 -5.48
N GLU A 105 -13.20 -7.70 -6.22
CA GLU A 105 -14.08 -8.69 -5.62
C GLU A 105 -13.33 -10.00 -5.42
N ARG A 106 -13.41 -10.56 -4.20
CA ARG A 106 -12.83 -11.87 -3.89
C ARG A 106 -13.55 -12.95 -4.68
N VAL A 107 -12.81 -13.92 -5.18
CA VAL A 107 -13.39 -15.05 -5.89
C VAL A 107 -13.62 -16.21 -4.93
N LYS A 108 -14.66 -16.99 -5.20
CA LYS A 108 -14.87 -18.24 -4.45
C LYS A 108 -13.72 -19.19 -4.74
N LYS A 109 -13.11 -19.69 -3.68
CA LYS A 109 -12.10 -20.74 -3.78
C LYS A 109 -12.79 -22.08 -3.84
N LEU A 110 -12.39 -22.92 -4.76
CA LEU A 110 -12.83 -24.30 -4.78
C LEU A 110 -12.31 -25.02 -3.52
N PRO A 111 -13.10 -25.95 -2.97
CA PRO A 111 -12.64 -26.76 -1.85
C PRO A 111 -11.29 -27.41 -2.15
N PRO A 112 -10.42 -27.60 -1.13
CA PRO A 112 -9.14 -28.25 -1.31
C PRO A 112 -9.29 -29.66 -1.87
N VAL A 113 -8.33 -30.08 -2.66
CA VAL A 113 -8.25 -31.42 -3.21
C VAL A 113 -7.31 -32.24 -2.34
N CYS A 114 -7.72 -33.44 -1.96
CA CYS A 114 -6.84 -34.39 -1.29
C CYS A 114 -5.68 -34.77 -2.22
N GLN A 115 -4.45 -34.59 -1.77
CA GLN A 115 -3.27 -34.90 -2.59
C GLN A 115 -3.10 -36.40 -2.90
N ASN A 116 -3.77 -37.26 -2.16
CA ASN A 116 -3.62 -38.70 -2.29
C ASN A 116 -4.72 -39.35 -3.17
N CYS A 117 -5.99 -39.00 -2.95
CA CYS A 117 -7.11 -39.55 -3.73
C CYS A 117 -7.69 -38.60 -4.76
N HIS A 118 -7.21 -37.34 -4.81
CA HIS A 118 -7.65 -36.27 -5.69
C HIS A 118 -9.12 -35.87 -5.58
N GLU A 119 -9.81 -36.35 -4.53
CA GLU A 119 -11.19 -35.95 -4.22
C GLU A 119 -11.21 -34.58 -3.54
N ARG A 120 -12.30 -33.82 -3.79
CA ARG A 120 -12.51 -32.52 -3.13
C ARG A 120 -13.03 -32.73 -1.72
N VAL A 121 -12.43 -31.99 -0.78
CA VAL A 121 -12.84 -31.96 0.62
C VAL A 121 -13.65 -30.68 0.85
N ASP A 122 -14.97 -30.77 0.78
CA ASP A 122 -15.88 -29.64 0.93
C ASP A 122 -16.44 -29.48 2.34
N THR A 123 -16.18 -30.45 3.22
CA THR A 123 -16.67 -30.48 4.59
C THR A 123 -15.50 -30.65 5.57
N CYS A 124 -15.49 -29.87 6.63
CA CYS A 124 -14.51 -30.00 7.70
C CYS A 124 -14.75 -31.29 8.49
N CYS A 125 -13.76 -32.18 8.53
CA CYS A 125 -13.84 -33.42 9.26
C CYS A 125 -13.89 -33.25 10.80
N HIS A 126 -13.58 -32.05 11.31
CA HIS A 126 -13.56 -31.77 12.74
C HIS A 126 -14.87 -31.15 13.24
N CYS A 127 -15.45 -30.19 12.54
CA CYS A 127 -16.67 -29.49 12.96
C CYS A 127 -17.89 -29.77 12.07
N GLY A 128 -17.71 -30.41 10.91
CA GLY A 128 -18.79 -30.71 9.97
C GLY A 128 -19.21 -29.53 9.08
N ASP A 129 -18.61 -28.36 9.24
CA ASP A 129 -18.97 -27.18 8.45
C ASP A 129 -18.46 -27.29 7.02
N THR A 130 -19.20 -26.65 6.10
CA THR A 130 -18.79 -26.53 4.69
C THR A 130 -17.57 -25.62 4.56
N LEU A 131 -16.53 -26.11 3.91
CA LEU A 131 -15.32 -25.35 3.59
C LEU A 131 -15.59 -24.36 2.43
N SER A 132 -16.25 -23.26 2.76
CA SER A 132 -16.50 -22.16 1.81
C SER A 132 -15.47 -21.05 2.04
N LEU A 133 -14.47 -21.00 1.18
CA LEU A 133 -13.42 -20.00 1.25
C LEU A 133 -13.54 -19.01 0.08
N THR A 134 -13.17 -17.77 0.33
CA THR A 134 -12.89 -16.81 -0.73
C THR A 134 -11.41 -16.48 -0.70
N GLU A 135 -10.84 -16.22 -1.86
CA GLU A 135 -9.46 -15.76 -1.97
C GLU A 135 -9.40 -14.39 -2.65
N GLU A 136 -8.46 -13.61 -2.20
CA GLU A 136 -8.10 -12.38 -2.87
C GLU A 136 -7.33 -12.70 -4.15
N LYS A 137 -7.72 -12.09 -5.26
CA LYS A 137 -7.01 -12.24 -6.52
C LYS A 137 -6.81 -10.90 -7.21
N GLY A 138 -5.60 -10.70 -7.69
CA GLY A 138 -5.27 -9.59 -8.56
C GLY A 138 -5.11 -8.24 -7.86
N VAL A 139 -5.05 -8.18 -6.52
CA VAL A 139 -4.71 -6.97 -5.77
C VAL A 139 -3.24 -6.65 -5.98
N ASP A 140 -2.34 -7.59 -5.72
CA ASP A 140 -0.90 -7.41 -5.88
C ASP A 140 -0.52 -7.07 -7.32
N VAL A 141 -1.13 -7.78 -8.29
CA VAL A 141 -0.95 -7.48 -9.71
C VAL A 141 -1.44 -6.08 -10.07
N ALA A 142 -2.57 -5.63 -9.50
CA ALA A 142 -3.07 -4.28 -9.73
C ALA A 142 -2.11 -3.22 -9.14
N ILE A 143 -1.64 -3.41 -7.92
CA ILE A 143 -0.65 -2.51 -7.28
C ILE A 143 0.61 -2.43 -8.14
N ALA A 144 1.23 -3.58 -8.45
CA ALA A 144 2.46 -3.62 -9.24
C ALA A 144 2.28 -2.98 -10.63
N THR A 145 1.15 -3.27 -11.30
CA THR A 145 0.84 -2.70 -12.62
C THR A 145 0.66 -1.18 -12.55
N ASP A 146 -0.09 -0.68 -11.56
CA ASP A 146 -0.32 0.76 -11.43
C ASP A 146 0.95 1.50 -11.01
N MET A 147 1.80 0.91 -10.16
CA MET A 147 3.12 1.46 -9.85
C MET A 147 3.95 1.65 -11.10
N ILE A 148 4.05 0.62 -11.94
CA ILE A 148 4.84 0.67 -13.19
C ILE A 148 4.20 1.63 -14.20
N LYS A 149 2.89 1.53 -14.41
CA LYS A 149 2.15 2.36 -15.37
C LYS A 149 2.30 3.86 -15.05
N LEU A 150 2.04 4.24 -13.80
CA LEU A 150 2.10 5.64 -13.37
C LEU A 150 3.53 6.19 -13.38
N ALA A 151 4.54 5.35 -13.12
CA ALA A 151 5.93 5.72 -13.31
C ALA A 151 6.26 5.94 -14.80
N TRP A 152 5.74 5.10 -15.69
CA TRP A 152 5.92 5.24 -17.14
C TRP A 152 5.24 6.51 -17.69
N GLU A 153 4.12 6.90 -17.11
CA GLU A 153 3.37 8.12 -17.42
C GLU A 153 3.99 9.38 -16.77
N ASP A 154 5.17 9.27 -16.15
CA ASP A 154 5.86 10.34 -15.41
C ASP A 154 4.97 11.01 -14.35
N SER A 155 4.09 10.24 -13.69
CA SER A 155 3.13 10.74 -12.71
C SER A 155 3.72 10.93 -11.32
N TYR A 156 4.91 10.39 -11.03
CA TYR A 156 5.61 10.54 -9.75
C TYR A 156 7.10 10.26 -9.89
N ASP A 157 7.89 10.75 -8.95
CA ASP A 157 9.32 10.50 -8.85
C ASP A 157 9.63 9.41 -7.80
N TRP A 158 8.86 9.39 -6.71
CA TRP A 158 8.99 8.44 -5.61
C TRP A 158 7.66 7.74 -5.32
N ALA A 159 7.72 6.44 -5.10
CA ALA A 159 6.60 5.64 -4.62
C ALA A 159 6.77 5.32 -3.14
N VAL A 160 5.72 5.48 -2.33
CA VAL A 160 5.65 4.86 -1.00
C VAL A 160 4.76 3.63 -1.10
N LEU A 161 5.33 2.46 -0.91
CA LEU A 161 4.63 1.18 -0.92
C LEU A 161 4.35 0.72 0.52
N VAL A 162 3.07 0.53 0.83
CA VAL A 162 2.61 0.03 2.13
C VAL A 162 2.11 -1.40 1.94
N SER A 163 3.00 -2.34 2.05
CA SER A 163 2.74 -3.79 2.04
C SER A 163 3.93 -4.54 2.61
N SER A 164 3.73 -5.76 3.08
CA SER A 164 4.80 -6.65 3.53
C SER A 164 5.07 -7.79 2.53
N ASP A 165 4.39 -7.79 1.39
CA ASP A 165 4.44 -8.89 0.44
C ASP A 165 5.71 -8.81 -0.44
N ARG A 166 6.48 -9.90 -0.44
CA ARG A 166 7.69 -10.04 -1.26
C ARG A 166 7.41 -10.12 -2.77
N ASP A 167 6.18 -10.41 -3.16
CA ASP A 167 5.82 -10.53 -4.58
C ASP A 167 5.92 -9.18 -5.32
N PHE A 168 6.02 -8.07 -4.57
CA PHE A 168 6.35 -6.76 -5.13
C PHE A 168 7.83 -6.55 -5.48
N VAL A 169 8.74 -7.41 -5.03
CA VAL A 169 10.18 -7.26 -5.26
C VAL A 169 10.52 -7.04 -6.74
N PRO A 170 9.99 -7.80 -7.72
CA PRO A 170 10.31 -7.57 -9.12
C PRO A 170 9.90 -6.18 -9.63
N ALA A 171 8.73 -5.67 -9.19
CA ALA A 171 8.27 -4.34 -9.55
C ALA A 171 9.14 -3.24 -8.93
N VAL A 172 9.55 -3.41 -7.67
CA VAL A 172 10.46 -2.49 -6.96
C VAL A 172 11.82 -2.43 -7.64
N GLU A 173 12.42 -3.56 -7.95
CA GLU A 173 13.73 -3.62 -8.64
C GLU A 173 13.66 -2.97 -10.03
N PHE A 174 12.58 -3.20 -10.77
CA PHE A 174 12.36 -2.55 -12.06
C PHE A 174 12.25 -1.03 -11.93
N LEU A 175 11.47 -0.53 -10.99
CA LEU A 175 11.26 0.90 -10.78
C LEU A 175 12.54 1.60 -10.32
N ASN A 176 13.27 1.01 -9.38
CA ASN A 176 14.55 1.52 -8.91
C ASN A 176 15.59 1.60 -10.07
N ALA A 177 15.63 0.58 -10.94
CA ALA A 177 16.48 0.58 -12.12
C ALA A 177 16.09 1.67 -13.15
N LYS A 178 14.84 2.11 -13.16
CA LYS A 178 14.34 3.22 -13.99
C LYS A 178 14.52 4.59 -13.35
N GLY A 179 15.08 4.67 -12.14
CA GLY A 179 15.32 5.91 -11.43
C GLY A 179 14.16 6.38 -10.55
N CYS A 180 13.05 5.64 -10.50
CA CYS A 180 11.96 5.88 -9.55
C CYS A 180 12.32 5.25 -8.21
N LYS A 181 12.40 6.04 -7.13
CA LYS A 181 12.68 5.49 -5.80
C LYS A 181 11.43 4.86 -5.21
N VAL A 182 11.53 3.61 -4.78
CA VAL A 182 10.46 2.96 -4.01
C VAL A 182 10.85 2.94 -2.54
N LEU A 183 10.05 3.61 -1.71
CA LEU A 183 10.16 3.67 -0.27
C LEU A 183 9.18 2.69 0.34
N HIS A 184 9.60 1.93 1.34
CA HIS A 184 8.76 0.96 2.02
C HIS A 184 8.25 1.51 3.36
N ALA A 185 6.97 1.35 3.64
CA ALA A 185 6.40 1.61 4.95
C ALA A 185 5.65 0.35 5.42
N GLY A 186 6.07 -0.22 6.55
CA GLY A 186 5.56 -1.53 6.98
C GLY A 186 5.73 -1.78 8.47
N PHE A 187 5.67 -3.04 8.87
CA PHE A 187 5.68 -3.49 10.28
C PHE A 187 6.72 -4.60 10.48
N PRO A 188 8.00 -4.25 10.71
CA PRO A 188 9.03 -5.25 10.93
C PRO A 188 8.70 -6.22 12.08
N PRO A 189 9.11 -7.51 11.98
CA PRO A 189 9.97 -8.10 10.96
C PRO A 189 9.25 -8.49 9.66
N ARG A 190 7.92 -8.28 9.56
CA ARG A 190 7.16 -8.55 8.34
C ARG A 190 7.66 -7.67 7.19
N GLY A 191 7.73 -8.24 5.99
CA GLY A 191 8.17 -7.51 4.80
C GLY A 191 9.66 -7.21 4.73
N SER A 192 10.52 -7.82 5.56
CA SER A 192 11.97 -7.58 5.56
C SER A 192 12.63 -7.85 4.20
N GLN A 193 12.15 -8.83 3.44
CA GLN A 193 12.66 -9.13 2.10
C GLN A 193 12.32 -8.02 1.10
N LEU A 194 11.11 -7.48 1.17
CA LEU A 194 10.68 -6.34 0.35
C LEU A 194 11.45 -5.07 0.76
N ALA A 195 11.50 -4.79 2.06
CA ALA A 195 12.21 -3.63 2.62
C ALA A 195 13.68 -3.57 2.18
N ALA A 196 14.36 -4.73 2.14
CA ALA A 196 15.75 -4.84 1.71
C ALA A 196 15.98 -4.47 0.22
N LYS A 197 14.93 -4.46 -0.60
CA LYS A 197 14.99 -4.11 -2.03
C LYS A 197 14.51 -2.69 -2.31
N CYS A 198 13.82 -2.09 -1.37
CA CYS A 198 13.40 -0.70 -1.46
C CYS A 198 14.56 0.27 -1.20
N TRP A 199 14.41 1.51 -1.63
CA TRP A 199 15.38 2.59 -1.39
C TRP A 199 15.62 2.83 0.10
N GLY A 200 14.58 2.69 0.90
CA GLY A 200 14.60 2.77 2.34
C GLY A 200 13.29 2.29 2.92
N SER A 201 13.23 2.14 4.24
CA SER A 201 12.08 1.58 4.95
C SER A 201 11.79 2.33 6.23
N LEU A 202 10.50 2.44 6.59
CA LEU A 202 10.01 2.97 7.86
C LEU A 202 9.15 1.92 8.57
N ASP A 203 9.37 1.78 9.89
CA ASP A 203 8.45 1.06 10.77
C ASP A 203 7.25 1.96 11.12
N LEU A 204 6.05 1.53 10.77
CA LEU A 204 4.81 2.24 11.05
C LEU A 204 4.33 2.08 12.50
N GLY A 205 4.78 1.03 13.20
CA GLY A 205 4.34 0.71 14.57
C GLY A 205 4.39 1.90 15.53
N PRO A 206 5.53 2.59 15.67
CA PRO A 206 5.65 3.75 16.55
C PRO A 206 4.74 4.93 16.21
N HIS A 207 4.25 5.00 14.98
CA HIS A 207 3.44 6.12 14.48
C HIS A 207 1.93 5.89 14.55
N LEU A 208 1.48 4.65 14.83
CA LEU A 208 0.06 4.29 14.77
C LEU A 208 -0.82 5.14 15.69
N VAL A 209 -0.36 5.41 16.92
CA VAL A 209 -1.15 6.22 17.88
C VAL A 209 -1.44 7.62 17.31
N ALA A 210 -0.45 8.26 16.69
CA ALA A 210 -0.62 9.57 16.07
C ALA A 210 -1.46 9.55 14.79
N LEU A 211 -1.56 8.39 14.13
CA LEU A 211 -2.31 8.17 12.90
C LEU A 211 -3.70 7.59 13.14
N ALA A 212 -4.07 7.36 14.40
CA ALA A 212 -5.39 6.88 14.76
C ALA A 212 -6.45 7.98 14.55
N ARG A 213 -7.65 7.54 14.18
CA ARG A 213 -8.82 8.40 14.14
C ARG A 213 -9.21 8.80 15.58
N THR A 214 -9.25 10.09 15.83
CA THR A 214 -9.78 10.69 17.09
C THR A 214 -11.29 10.66 17.11
#